data_da9f12c05e176fd901a3b654e2be088e
#
_entry.id   da9f12c05e176fd901a3b654e2be088e
#
_cell.length_a   1.000
_cell.length_b   1.000
_cell.length_c   1.000
_cell.angle_alpha   90.00
_cell.angle_beta   90.00
_cell.angle_gamma   90.00
#
_symmetry.space_group_name_H-M   'P 1'
#
loop_
_entity.id
_entity.type
_entity.pdbx_description
1 polymer ?
#
loop_
_entity_poly.entity_id
_entity_poly.type
_entity_poly.pdbx_seq_one_letter_code
_entity_poly.pdbx_strand_id
1 'polypeptide(L)'
;DQVAKHDTSAKRFLKDFSRYHGLPKKDAVFFNQSDLIVEMAKKEDFIVMGRCADVILTNNRIPHISIFITAPFEQRVRRMMEVNNLPLKEAVRRLKKIDKGHEQYYHFYTGRKWGDAVNYDLCINSACYGIEESVELIERMIDIHPEK
;
A
#
# COMPACT_ATOMS: atom_id res chain seq x y z
N ASP A 1 28.39 -5.63 11.72
CA ASP A 1 27.27 -5.85 12.68
C ASP A 1 25.85 -5.58 12.13
N GLN A 2 25.70 -5.03 10.92
CA GLN A 2 24.38 -4.81 10.30
C GLN A 2 23.86 -6.01 9.49
N VAL A 3 24.71 -6.95 9.11
CA VAL A 3 24.33 -8.12 8.30
C VAL A 3 23.55 -9.18 9.11
N ALA A 4 23.77 -9.25 10.43
CA ALA A 4 23.12 -10.24 11.29
C ALA A 4 21.63 -9.97 11.60
N LYS A 5 21.14 -8.72 11.42
CA LYS A 5 19.73 -8.37 11.68
C LYS A 5 18.77 -8.78 10.55
N HIS A 6 19.26 -8.90 9.32
CA HIS A 6 18.43 -9.31 8.19
C HIS A 6 18.08 -10.80 8.17
N ASP A 7 18.94 -11.64 8.70
CA ASP A 7 18.75 -13.11 8.68
C ASP A 7 17.68 -13.59 9.67
N THR A 8 17.50 -12.87 10.77
CA THR A 8 16.47 -13.17 11.79
C THR A 8 15.05 -12.85 11.28
N SER A 9 14.90 -11.83 10.45
CA SER A 9 13.60 -11.44 9.87
C SER A 9 13.12 -12.46 8.84
N ALA A 10 14.03 -12.96 7.98
CA ALA A 10 13.71 -13.97 6.97
C ALA A 10 13.35 -15.32 7.59
N LYS A 11 14.06 -15.75 8.65
CA LYS A 11 13.75 -16.99 9.38
C LYS A 11 12.43 -16.90 10.16
N ARG A 12 12.09 -15.73 10.67
CA ARG A 12 10.81 -15.47 11.33
C ARG A 12 9.66 -15.49 10.32
N PHE A 13 9.86 -14.88 9.16
CA PHE A 13 8.92 -14.91 8.03
C PHE A 13 8.61 -16.35 7.56
N LEU A 14 9.64 -17.21 7.47
CA LEU A 14 9.47 -18.62 7.10
C LEU A 14 8.75 -19.45 8.18
N LYS A 15 8.93 -19.10 9.46
CA LYS A 15 8.26 -19.79 10.57
C LYS A 15 6.78 -19.41 10.66
N ASP A 16 6.42 -18.17 10.36
CA ASP A 16 5.03 -17.71 10.32
C ASP A 16 4.29 -18.22 9.07
N PHE A 17 5.00 -18.53 7.99
CA PHE A 17 4.43 -19.16 6.80
C PHE A 17 3.80 -20.54 7.11
N SER A 18 4.22 -21.20 8.19
CA SER A 18 3.65 -22.46 8.64
C SER A 18 2.29 -22.34 9.34
N ARG A 19 1.95 -21.13 9.84
CA ARG A 19 0.70 -20.89 10.59
C ARG A 19 -0.55 -21.06 9.73
N TYR A 20 -0.44 -20.80 8.43
CA TYR A 20 -1.55 -20.82 7.48
C TYR A 20 -1.51 -22.02 6.54
N HIS A 21 -0.98 -23.15 7.01
CA HIS A 21 -1.02 -24.42 6.29
C HIS A 21 -2.47 -24.84 5.97
N GLY A 22 -2.71 -25.17 4.71
CA GLY A 22 -4.03 -25.59 4.22
C GLY A 22 -4.85 -24.50 3.55
N LEU A 23 -4.43 -23.22 3.62
CA LEU A 23 -5.06 -22.15 2.85
C LEU A 23 -4.48 -22.09 1.42
N PRO A 24 -5.27 -21.58 0.45
CA PRO A 24 -4.74 -21.23 -0.86
C PRO A 24 -3.52 -20.31 -0.71
N LYS A 25 -2.48 -20.52 -1.53
CA LYS A 25 -1.21 -19.77 -1.44
C LYS A 25 -1.37 -18.25 -1.38
N LYS A 26 -2.35 -17.73 -2.12
CA LYS A 26 -2.66 -16.28 -2.12
C LYS A 26 -3.10 -15.79 -0.75
N ASP A 27 -3.97 -16.55 -0.09
CA ASP A 27 -4.56 -16.17 1.20
C ASP A 27 -3.53 -16.32 2.31
N ALA A 28 -2.71 -17.37 2.27
CA ALA A 28 -1.59 -17.52 3.19
C ALA A 28 -0.61 -16.36 3.11
N VAL A 29 -0.30 -15.87 1.90
CA VAL A 29 0.55 -14.68 1.70
C VAL A 29 -0.13 -13.44 2.28
N PHE A 30 -1.41 -13.23 2.04
CA PHE A 30 -2.15 -12.09 2.57
C PHE A 30 -2.14 -12.08 4.10
N PHE A 31 -2.47 -13.19 4.75
CA PHE A 31 -2.50 -13.28 6.21
C PHE A 31 -1.12 -13.11 6.85
N ASN A 32 -0.08 -13.69 6.27
CA ASN A 32 1.29 -13.47 6.74
C ASN A 32 1.73 -12.01 6.63
N GLN A 33 1.38 -11.33 5.52
CA GLN A 33 1.64 -9.91 5.36
C GLN A 33 0.84 -9.06 6.35
N SER A 34 -0.41 -9.45 6.63
CA SER A 34 -1.25 -8.77 7.62
C SER A 34 -0.66 -8.85 9.02
N ASP A 35 -0.22 -10.03 9.44
CA ASP A 35 0.43 -10.23 10.73
C ASP A 35 1.71 -9.40 10.84
N LEU A 36 2.53 -9.35 9.78
CA LEU A 36 3.73 -8.55 9.74
C LEU A 36 3.45 -7.05 9.89
N ILE A 37 2.46 -6.53 9.15
CA ILE A 37 2.04 -5.12 9.24
C ILE A 37 1.62 -4.78 10.67
N VAL A 38 0.81 -5.62 11.30
CA VAL A 38 0.37 -5.43 12.68
C VAL A 38 1.53 -5.47 13.68
N GLU A 39 2.46 -6.41 13.51
CA GLU A 39 3.64 -6.51 14.37
C GLU A 39 4.57 -5.29 14.24
N MET A 40 4.78 -4.81 13.03
CA MET A 40 5.60 -3.60 12.78
C MET A 40 4.95 -2.37 13.41
N ALA A 41 3.65 -2.17 13.20
CA ALA A 41 2.91 -1.02 13.71
C ALA A 41 2.89 -0.92 15.25
N LYS A 42 3.09 -2.04 15.95
CA LYS A 42 3.21 -2.06 17.41
C LYS A 42 4.61 -1.70 17.92
N LYS A 43 5.60 -1.67 17.03
CA LYS A 43 7.01 -1.50 17.43
C LYS A 43 7.59 -0.15 17.02
N GLU A 44 7.15 0.36 15.88
CA GLU A 44 7.75 1.56 15.28
C GLU A 44 6.79 2.24 14.30
N ASP A 45 7.02 3.51 14.05
CA ASP A 45 6.36 4.24 12.99
C ASP A 45 6.95 3.82 11.63
N PHE A 46 6.10 3.61 10.63
CA PHE A 46 6.54 3.23 9.30
C PHE A 46 5.51 3.62 8.24
N ILE A 47 5.95 3.64 7.00
CA ILE A 47 5.08 3.84 5.85
C ILE A 47 4.88 2.50 5.15
N VAL A 48 3.63 2.14 4.88
CA VAL A 48 3.27 0.95 4.12
C VAL A 48 2.49 1.32 2.88
N MET A 49 2.85 0.73 1.75
CA MET A 49 2.20 0.99 0.46
C MET A 49 1.31 -0.18 0.04
N GLY A 50 0.02 0.09 -0.09
CA GLY A 50 -0.97 -0.89 -0.53
C GLY A 50 -1.23 -2.02 0.46
N ARG A 51 -1.43 -3.25 -0.04
CA ARG A 51 -1.63 -4.47 0.74
C ARG A 51 -2.85 -4.46 1.67
N CYS A 52 -3.83 -3.61 1.41
CA CYS A 52 -5.00 -3.41 2.27
C CYS A 52 -4.62 -2.99 3.71
N ALA A 53 -3.47 -2.33 3.89
CA ALA A 53 -2.95 -1.97 5.20
C ALA A 53 -3.91 -1.07 5.98
N ASP A 54 -4.60 -0.16 5.31
CA ASP A 54 -5.66 0.69 5.87
C ASP A 54 -6.73 -0.12 6.60
N VAL A 55 -7.24 -1.18 5.95
CA VAL A 55 -8.26 -2.06 6.55
C VAL A 55 -7.67 -2.97 7.61
N ILE A 56 -6.46 -3.49 7.40
CA ILE A 56 -5.77 -4.34 8.38
C ILE A 56 -5.55 -3.57 9.69
N LEU A 57 -5.04 -2.35 9.62
CA LEU A 57 -4.77 -1.51 10.78
C LEU A 57 -6.08 -1.08 11.47
N THR A 58 -7.10 -0.69 10.70
CA THR A 58 -8.44 -0.37 11.23
C THR A 58 -9.03 -1.54 11.99
N ASN A 59 -9.02 -2.74 11.42
CA ASN A 59 -9.60 -3.93 12.06
C ASN A 59 -8.85 -4.33 13.33
N ASN A 60 -7.57 -4.02 13.43
CA ASN A 60 -6.75 -4.26 14.61
C ASN A 60 -6.72 -3.08 15.58
N ARG A 61 -7.50 -2.01 15.34
CA ARG A 61 -7.58 -0.80 16.17
C ARG A 61 -6.22 -0.13 16.38
N ILE A 62 -5.37 -0.15 15.37
CA ILE A 62 -4.06 0.50 15.37
C ILE A 62 -4.20 1.88 14.75
N PRO A 63 -3.83 2.96 15.47
CA PRO A 63 -3.82 4.32 14.91
C PRO A 63 -2.98 4.40 13.64
N HIS A 64 -3.50 5.06 12.62
CA HIS A 64 -2.82 5.22 11.34
C HIS A 64 -3.47 6.34 10.53
N ILE A 65 -2.76 6.84 9.54
CA ILE A 65 -3.28 7.76 8.54
C ILE A 65 -3.35 7.01 7.21
N SER A 66 -4.54 6.93 6.64
CA SER A 66 -4.77 6.31 5.34
C SER A 66 -4.84 7.36 4.23
N ILE A 67 -3.98 7.22 3.22
CA ILE A 67 -3.83 8.19 2.14
C ILE A 67 -4.00 7.51 0.80
N PHE A 68 -4.83 8.08 -0.07
CA PHE A 68 -4.96 7.66 -1.45
C PHE A 68 -4.36 8.70 -2.40
N ILE A 69 -3.33 8.30 -3.14
CA ILE A 69 -2.70 9.13 -4.16
C ILE A 69 -3.32 8.80 -5.51
N THR A 70 -3.87 9.79 -6.16
CA THR A 70 -4.48 9.65 -7.49
C THR A 70 -3.86 10.61 -8.50
N ALA A 71 -4.07 10.34 -9.77
CA ALA A 71 -3.79 11.25 -10.88
C ALA A 71 -4.63 10.84 -12.10
N PRO A 72 -4.96 11.75 -13.02
CA PRO A 72 -5.66 11.43 -14.25
C PRO A 72 -4.95 10.35 -15.04
N PHE A 73 -5.73 9.45 -15.65
CA PHE A 73 -5.20 8.27 -16.34
C PHE A 73 -4.13 8.63 -17.38
N GLU A 74 -4.36 9.65 -18.18
CA GLU A 74 -3.42 10.10 -19.23
C GLU A 74 -2.08 10.57 -18.65
N GLN A 75 -2.09 11.24 -17.51
CA GLN A 75 -0.85 11.68 -16.85
C GLN A 75 -0.09 10.50 -16.27
N ARG A 76 -0.79 9.52 -15.71
CA ARG A 76 -0.18 8.26 -15.24
C ARG A 76 0.42 7.45 -16.38
N VAL A 77 -0.24 7.46 -17.56
CA VAL A 77 0.31 6.84 -18.78
C VAL A 77 1.60 7.52 -19.22
N ARG A 78 1.64 8.86 -19.27
CA ARG A 78 2.87 9.62 -19.62
C ARG A 78 4.01 9.28 -18.67
N ARG A 79 3.75 9.34 -17.36
CA ARG A 79 4.76 8.97 -16.35
C ARG A 79 5.25 7.52 -16.53
N MET A 80 4.37 6.59 -16.82
CA MET A 80 4.76 5.21 -17.07
C MET A 80 5.63 5.06 -18.30
N MET A 81 5.35 5.81 -19.37
CA MET A 81 6.19 5.84 -20.57
C MET A 81 7.59 6.37 -20.26
N GLU A 82 7.69 7.47 -19.53
CA GLU A 82 8.96 8.12 -19.16
C GLU A 82 9.80 7.24 -18.23
N VAL A 83 9.22 6.77 -17.13
CA VAL A 83 9.95 6.00 -16.12
C VAL A 83 10.38 4.62 -16.62
N ASN A 84 9.56 3.97 -17.44
CA ASN A 84 9.80 2.60 -17.89
C ASN A 84 10.26 2.51 -19.35
N ASN A 85 10.45 3.62 -20.03
CA ASN A 85 10.82 3.71 -21.45
C ASN A 85 9.90 2.84 -22.34
N LEU A 86 8.58 2.99 -22.17
CA LEU A 86 7.57 2.20 -22.86
C LEU A 86 6.87 2.99 -23.96
N PRO A 87 6.50 2.36 -25.07
CA PRO A 87 5.62 2.96 -26.05
C PRO A 87 4.20 3.11 -25.49
N LEU A 88 3.47 4.12 -25.98
CA LEU A 88 2.13 4.49 -25.51
C LEU A 88 1.17 3.29 -25.36
N LYS A 89 1.07 2.46 -26.38
CA LYS A 89 0.16 1.31 -26.39
C LYS A 89 0.46 0.32 -25.27
N GLU A 90 1.73 0.11 -24.97
CA GLU A 90 2.14 -0.78 -23.90
C GLU A 90 1.93 -0.17 -22.52
N ALA A 91 2.25 1.11 -22.34
CA ALA A 91 1.99 1.84 -21.11
C ALA A 91 0.50 1.83 -20.73
N VAL A 92 -0.38 2.11 -21.70
CA VAL A 92 -1.85 2.03 -21.51
C VAL A 92 -2.28 0.63 -21.08
N ARG A 93 -1.80 -0.40 -21.78
CA ARG A 93 -2.15 -1.80 -21.48
C ARG A 93 -1.70 -2.20 -20.07
N ARG A 94 -0.45 -1.87 -19.70
CA ARG A 94 0.11 -2.18 -18.39
C ARG A 94 -0.64 -1.46 -17.28
N LEU A 95 -0.89 -0.16 -17.45
CA LEU A 95 -1.56 0.63 -16.43
C LEU A 95 -2.98 0.12 -16.16
N LYS A 96 -3.76 -0.16 -17.21
CA LYS A 96 -5.10 -0.77 -17.06
C LYS A 96 -5.05 -2.11 -16.32
N LYS A 97 -4.04 -2.95 -16.61
CA LYS A 97 -3.87 -4.23 -15.92
C LYS A 97 -3.53 -4.04 -14.44
N ILE A 98 -2.68 -3.08 -14.13
CA ILE A 98 -2.29 -2.74 -12.75
C ILE A 98 -3.49 -2.23 -11.97
N ASP A 99 -4.22 -1.26 -12.49
CA ASP A 99 -5.40 -0.69 -11.84
C ASP A 99 -6.45 -1.78 -11.55
N LYS A 100 -6.77 -2.59 -12.55
CA LYS A 100 -7.70 -3.71 -12.39
C LYS A 100 -7.21 -4.71 -11.33
N GLY A 101 -5.91 -4.97 -11.28
CA GLY A 101 -5.31 -5.83 -10.25
C GLY A 101 -5.48 -5.27 -8.85
N HIS A 102 -5.26 -3.97 -8.67
CA HIS A 102 -5.47 -3.28 -7.40
C HIS A 102 -6.95 -3.29 -6.97
N GLU A 103 -7.86 -2.96 -7.87
CA GLU A 103 -9.30 -3.00 -7.60
C GLU A 103 -9.77 -4.39 -7.17
N GLN A 104 -9.38 -5.42 -7.91
CA GLN A 104 -9.76 -6.80 -7.61
C GLN A 104 -9.17 -7.29 -6.29
N TYR A 105 -7.90 -7.02 -6.02
CA TYR A 105 -7.22 -7.41 -4.78
C TYR A 105 -7.85 -6.74 -3.56
N TYR A 106 -8.04 -5.42 -3.63
CA TYR A 106 -8.61 -4.66 -2.54
C TYR A 106 -10.06 -5.07 -2.26
N HIS A 107 -10.87 -5.23 -3.32
CA HIS A 107 -12.25 -5.69 -3.17
C HIS A 107 -12.34 -7.10 -2.60
N PHE A 108 -11.49 -8.01 -3.06
CA PHE A 108 -11.50 -9.41 -2.61
C PHE A 108 -11.22 -9.54 -1.10
N TYR A 109 -10.22 -8.83 -0.58
CA TYR A 109 -9.84 -8.95 0.82
C TYR A 109 -10.59 -8.00 1.77
N THR A 110 -11.20 -6.94 1.26
CA THR A 110 -11.84 -5.92 2.11
C THR A 110 -13.34 -5.77 1.88
N GLY A 111 -13.85 -6.22 0.76
CA GLY A 111 -15.23 -5.97 0.32
C GLY A 111 -15.49 -4.53 -0.10
N ARG A 112 -14.48 -3.65 -0.04
CA ARG A 112 -14.59 -2.22 -0.33
C ARG A 112 -14.20 -1.91 -1.77
N LYS A 113 -14.60 -0.72 -2.24
CA LYS A 113 -14.18 -0.20 -3.54
C LYS A 113 -12.84 0.53 -3.40
N TRP A 114 -11.85 0.10 -4.17
CA TRP A 114 -10.55 0.75 -4.23
C TRP A 114 -10.65 2.17 -4.78
N GLY A 115 -9.99 3.14 -4.14
CA GLY A 115 -10.02 4.55 -4.54
C GLY A 115 -11.31 5.29 -4.21
N ASP A 116 -12.24 4.71 -3.47
CA ASP A 116 -13.39 5.42 -2.97
C ASP A 116 -12.97 6.32 -1.80
N ALA A 117 -13.17 7.63 -1.97
CA ALA A 117 -12.68 8.65 -1.05
C ALA A 117 -13.12 8.46 0.41
N VAL A 118 -14.27 7.86 0.64
CA VAL A 118 -14.80 7.60 2.00
C VAL A 118 -13.97 6.57 2.79
N ASN A 119 -13.11 5.83 2.12
CA ASN A 119 -12.25 4.83 2.75
C ASN A 119 -10.91 5.39 3.26
N TYR A 120 -10.59 6.65 2.95
CA TYR A 120 -9.28 7.25 3.23
C TYR A 120 -9.41 8.53 4.02
N ASP A 121 -8.44 8.83 4.88
CA ASP A 121 -8.37 10.09 5.63
C ASP A 121 -8.02 11.27 4.69
N LEU A 122 -7.21 11.02 3.66
CA LEU A 122 -6.79 12.01 2.68
C LEU A 122 -6.72 11.41 1.28
N CYS A 123 -7.27 12.11 0.29
CA CYS A 123 -7.11 11.80 -1.12
C CYS A 123 -6.40 12.96 -1.82
N ILE A 124 -5.27 12.69 -2.47
CA ILE A 124 -4.48 13.72 -3.16
C ILE A 124 -4.41 13.42 -4.65
N ASN A 125 -4.73 14.41 -5.47
CA ASN A 125 -4.41 14.40 -6.89
C ASN A 125 -2.99 14.95 -7.10
N SER A 126 -2.01 14.07 -7.13
CA SER A 126 -0.60 14.45 -7.28
C SER A 126 -0.26 15.12 -8.63
N ALA A 127 -1.15 15.01 -9.61
CA ALA A 127 -1.00 15.70 -10.88
C ALA A 127 -1.32 17.20 -10.79
N CYS A 128 -2.13 17.62 -9.80
CA CYS A 128 -2.41 19.03 -9.55
C CYS A 128 -1.27 19.74 -8.82
N TYR A 129 -0.69 19.07 -7.85
CA TYR A 129 0.27 19.68 -6.91
C TYR A 129 1.72 19.32 -7.22
N GLY A 130 1.96 18.27 -8.02
CA GLY A 130 3.29 17.68 -8.13
C GLY A 130 3.63 16.79 -6.93
N ILE A 131 4.79 16.15 -7.00
CA ILE A 131 5.23 15.21 -5.95
C ILE A 131 5.63 15.96 -4.69
N GLU A 132 6.43 17.02 -4.82
CA GLU A 132 6.99 17.76 -3.70
C GLU A 132 5.90 18.39 -2.83
N GLU A 133 4.99 19.16 -3.43
CA GLU A 133 3.87 19.77 -2.71
C GLU A 133 2.91 18.71 -2.12
N SER A 134 2.73 17.58 -2.79
CA SER A 134 1.94 16.48 -2.24
C SER A 134 2.57 15.90 -0.98
N VAL A 135 3.89 15.77 -0.93
CA VAL A 135 4.63 15.32 0.25
C VAL A 135 4.47 16.33 1.39
N GLU A 136 4.66 17.62 1.14
CA GLU A 136 4.48 18.68 2.14
C GLU A 136 3.07 18.69 2.75
N LEU A 137 2.03 18.47 1.92
CA LEU A 137 0.65 18.36 2.41
C LEU A 137 0.45 17.15 3.34
N ILE A 138 1.07 16.02 3.00
CA ILE A 138 1.01 14.80 3.82
C ILE A 138 1.75 15.02 5.15
N GLU A 139 2.96 15.57 5.11
CA GLU A 139 3.75 15.88 6.31
C GLU A 139 2.98 16.81 7.25
N ARG A 140 2.39 17.86 6.71
CA ARG A 140 1.57 18.80 7.49
C ARG A 140 0.35 18.13 8.13
N MET A 141 -0.28 17.19 7.43
CA MET A 141 -1.40 16.42 7.99
C MET A 141 -0.94 15.53 9.15
N ILE A 142 0.23 14.90 9.03
CA ILE A 142 0.81 14.07 10.10
C ILE A 142 1.14 14.94 11.32
N ASP A 143 1.73 16.12 11.12
CA ASP A 143 2.08 17.04 12.21
C ASP A 143 0.86 17.55 12.99
N ILE A 144 -0.29 17.71 12.32
CA ILE A 144 -1.55 18.14 12.96
C ILE A 144 -2.22 16.99 13.73
N HIS A 145 -1.99 15.75 13.36
CA HIS A 145 -2.61 14.56 13.92
C HIS A 145 -1.60 13.52 14.41
N PRO A 146 -0.72 13.85 15.35
CA PRO A 146 0.32 12.95 15.82
C PRO A 146 -0.21 11.72 16.58
N GLU A 147 -1.48 11.73 16.96
CA GLU A 147 -2.16 10.62 17.67
C GLU A 147 -2.70 9.52 16.74
N LYS A 148 -2.62 9.71 15.43
CA LYS A 148 -3.13 8.76 14.44
C LYS A 148 -2.09 7.78 13.93
#